data_93e671f5436b041da0066ea51a6051dd
#
_entry.id   93e671f5436b041da0066ea51a6051dd
#
_cell.length_a   1.000
_cell.length_b   1.000
_cell.length_c   1.000
_cell.angle_alpha   90.00
_cell.angle_beta   90.00
_cell.angle_gamma   90.00
#
_symmetry.space_group_name_H-M   'P 1'
#
loop_
_entity.id
_entity.type
_entity.pdbx_description
1 polymer ?
#
loop_
_entity_poly.entity_id
_entity_poly.type
_entity_poly.pdbx_seq_one_letter_code
_entity_poly.pdbx_strand_id
1 'polypeptide(L)'
;MSGLDKSKNTYRAAVEALTDPDVTRLVLVARAQPSSLHEVNRTLTELTETGIHASHLVINGLLPHADDADPLHRAIEEREHAALEAMPADLAALRRDDIPLKATTMIGVDALSHMFAGDEADHCDDDVIVDLPEQPSLNQLIDDLASQDHGLVMTMGKGGVGKTTIAAAIATELARRGKKVLPTTSDPATHLAATLDGEGAGLTVDSIAPERATQAYRERVMATRGSSLDKEGRAALAEDLRSPCTEEIAVFQEFSHAVNTARHQFVIMDTAPTGHTLLLMDATGSYHRDVLRHMDATQRLHATTPLMRLQDPEHTKIIIVTLPDTTPVLEATALVTDLARADIHPWAWVINNSLAASHPTSALLGRRARDEVAQIENVTAQAARWAVVPALASEPIGQAHLAALVSGSEDPS
;
A
#
# COMPACT_ATOMS: atom_id res chain seq x y z
N MET A 1 -10.16 44.51 6.07
CA MET A 1 -9.77 43.28 5.36
C MET A 1 -10.44 42.11 6.09
N SER A 2 -11.30 41.37 5.41
CA SER A 2 -11.99 40.22 6.02
C SER A 2 -11.01 39.08 6.26
N GLY A 3 -11.29 38.16 7.19
CA GLY A 3 -10.46 36.98 7.45
C GLY A 3 -10.23 36.15 6.17
N LEU A 4 -11.20 36.12 5.28
CA LEU A 4 -11.13 35.50 3.95
C LEU A 4 -10.06 36.12 3.02
N ASP A 5 -9.94 37.46 3.03
CA ASP A 5 -8.92 38.16 2.22
C ASP A 5 -7.51 37.84 2.71
N LYS A 6 -7.33 37.73 4.03
CA LYS A 6 -6.05 37.35 4.63
C LYS A 6 -5.65 35.94 4.26
N SER A 7 -6.58 34.98 4.37
CA SER A 7 -6.35 33.58 3.97
C SER A 7 -6.02 33.47 2.47
N LYS A 8 -6.79 34.15 1.61
CA LYS A 8 -6.54 34.15 0.16
C LYS A 8 -5.15 34.69 -0.21
N ASN A 9 -4.70 35.77 0.48
CA ASN A 9 -3.37 36.32 0.24
C ASN A 9 -2.26 35.37 0.74
N THR A 10 -2.46 34.67 1.86
CA THR A 10 -1.52 33.66 2.36
C THR A 10 -1.39 32.50 1.38
N TYR A 11 -2.50 31.95 0.87
CA TYR A 11 -2.47 30.89 -0.14
C TYR A 11 -1.78 31.33 -1.43
N ARG A 12 -2.06 32.54 -1.91
CA ARG A 12 -1.40 33.08 -3.10
C ARG A 12 0.12 33.19 -2.90
N ALA A 13 0.57 33.74 -1.79
CA ALA A 13 1.98 33.85 -1.48
C ALA A 13 2.68 32.48 -1.35
N ALA A 14 1.97 31.47 -0.82
CA ALA A 14 2.49 30.12 -0.77
C ALA A 14 2.64 29.50 -2.17
N VAL A 15 1.64 29.65 -3.04
CA VAL A 15 1.72 29.18 -4.43
C VAL A 15 2.84 29.89 -5.18
N GLU A 16 2.95 31.21 -5.07
CA GLU A 16 4.02 32.00 -5.68
C GLU A 16 5.40 31.51 -5.23
N ALA A 17 5.58 31.23 -3.93
CA ALA A 17 6.84 30.70 -3.40
C ALA A 17 7.15 29.30 -3.91
N LEU A 18 6.14 28.42 -4.03
CA LEU A 18 6.32 27.04 -4.52
C LEU A 18 6.63 26.98 -6.01
N THR A 19 6.09 27.94 -6.81
CA THR A 19 6.31 27.99 -8.25
C THR A 19 7.57 28.78 -8.65
N ASP A 20 8.17 29.52 -7.72
CA ASP A 20 9.40 30.29 -7.94
C ASP A 20 10.63 29.38 -7.83
N PRO A 21 11.37 29.11 -8.93
CA PRO A 21 12.54 28.25 -8.93
C PRO A 21 13.75 28.84 -8.16
N ASP A 22 13.76 30.15 -7.90
CA ASP A 22 14.80 30.78 -7.10
C ASP A 22 14.56 30.63 -5.59
N VAL A 23 13.31 30.37 -5.20
CA VAL A 23 12.88 30.19 -3.79
C VAL A 23 12.74 28.71 -3.45
N THR A 24 12.14 27.90 -4.33
CA THR A 24 11.81 26.49 -4.08
C THR A 24 12.54 25.57 -5.05
N ARG A 25 13.23 24.59 -4.50
CA ARG A 25 13.77 23.45 -5.26
C ARG A 25 13.01 22.20 -4.90
N LEU A 26 12.34 21.63 -5.89
CA LEU A 26 11.69 20.35 -5.76
C LEU A 26 12.62 19.24 -6.25
N VAL A 27 12.87 18.27 -5.38
CA VAL A 27 13.68 17.09 -5.66
C VAL A 27 12.76 15.88 -5.61
N LEU A 28 12.66 15.14 -6.70
CA LEU A 28 11.94 13.88 -6.76
C LEU A 28 12.85 12.76 -6.27
N VAL A 29 12.32 11.84 -5.48
CA VAL A 29 13.05 10.68 -4.97
C VAL A 29 12.33 9.41 -5.41
N ALA A 30 13.04 8.51 -6.06
CA ALA A 30 12.54 7.22 -6.53
C ALA A 30 13.49 6.09 -6.12
N ARG A 31 12.99 4.86 -6.13
CA ARG A 31 13.82 3.65 -6.19
C ARG A 31 13.96 3.20 -7.64
N ALA A 32 15.02 2.44 -7.95
CA ALA A 32 15.22 1.83 -9.26
C ALA A 32 14.25 0.64 -9.46
N GLN A 33 12.95 0.93 -9.46
CA GLN A 33 11.85 -0.03 -9.61
C GLN A 33 10.80 0.55 -10.55
N PRO A 34 10.24 -0.22 -11.49
CA PRO A 34 9.26 0.26 -12.46
C PRO A 34 8.07 0.98 -11.82
N SER A 35 7.49 0.41 -10.76
CA SER A 35 6.36 1.00 -10.04
C SER A 35 6.70 2.37 -9.43
N SER A 36 7.86 2.48 -8.76
CA SER A 36 8.33 3.73 -8.16
C SER A 36 8.62 4.81 -9.21
N LEU A 37 9.25 4.45 -10.31
CA LEU A 37 9.53 5.38 -11.42
C LEU A 37 8.25 5.87 -12.09
N HIS A 38 7.25 5.01 -12.29
CA HIS A 38 5.96 5.41 -12.83
C HIS A 38 5.18 6.34 -11.89
N GLU A 39 5.17 6.07 -10.59
CA GLU A 39 4.51 6.92 -9.60
C GLU A 39 5.15 8.31 -9.54
N VAL A 40 6.48 8.37 -9.52
CA VAL A 40 7.21 9.64 -9.52
C VAL A 40 7.02 10.39 -10.83
N ASN A 41 6.93 9.70 -11.98
CA ASN A 41 6.63 10.33 -13.26
C ASN A 41 5.22 10.93 -13.30
N ARG A 42 4.22 10.23 -12.74
CA ARG A 42 2.88 10.78 -12.58
C ARG A 42 2.89 12.03 -11.71
N THR A 43 3.58 11.98 -10.58
CA THR A 43 3.75 13.14 -9.68
C THR A 43 4.42 14.31 -10.40
N LEU A 44 5.45 14.07 -11.22
CA LEU A 44 6.10 15.11 -12.05
C LEU A 44 5.10 15.77 -12.99
N THR A 45 4.25 14.98 -13.64
CA THR A 45 3.22 15.48 -14.56
C THR A 45 2.20 16.36 -13.82
N GLU A 46 1.64 15.85 -12.72
CA GLU A 46 0.65 16.56 -11.91
C GLU A 46 1.21 17.88 -11.34
N LEU A 47 2.45 17.89 -10.87
CA LEU A 47 3.11 19.10 -10.39
C LEU A 47 3.35 20.10 -11.50
N THR A 48 3.80 19.63 -12.66
CA THR A 48 4.03 20.50 -13.84
C THR A 48 2.74 21.19 -14.29
N GLU A 49 1.61 20.50 -14.26
CA GLU A 49 0.29 21.09 -14.56
C GLU A 49 -0.11 22.20 -13.59
N THR A 50 0.39 22.14 -12.35
CA THR A 50 0.16 23.20 -11.34
C THR A 50 1.21 24.32 -11.39
N GLY A 51 2.18 24.25 -12.34
CA GLY A 51 3.26 25.21 -12.50
C GLY A 51 4.44 25.02 -11.54
N ILE A 52 4.52 23.88 -10.84
CA ILE A 52 5.63 23.52 -9.97
C ILE A 52 6.58 22.62 -10.78
N HIS A 53 7.86 23.01 -10.85
CA HIS A 53 8.85 22.28 -11.64
C HIS A 53 9.86 21.57 -10.74
N ALA A 54 10.02 20.27 -10.98
CA ALA A 54 11.10 19.51 -10.35
C ALA A 54 12.43 19.81 -11.05
N SER A 55 13.50 19.96 -10.28
CA SER A 55 14.84 20.28 -10.80
C SER A 55 15.77 19.08 -10.80
N HIS A 56 15.51 18.09 -9.94
CA HIS A 56 16.39 16.95 -9.71
C HIS A 56 15.58 15.68 -9.46
N LEU A 57 16.19 14.55 -9.86
CA LEU A 57 15.77 13.20 -9.53
C LEU A 57 16.86 12.54 -8.68
N VAL A 58 16.50 11.92 -7.57
CA VAL A 58 17.41 11.10 -6.77
C VAL A 58 16.94 9.65 -6.83
N ILE A 59 17.81 8.77 -7.29
CA ILE A 59 17.59 7.31 -7.18
C ILE A 59 18.19 6.86 -5.86
N ASN A 60 17.31 6.45 -4.94
CA ASN A 60 17.71 6.12 -3.58
C ASN A 60 17.82 4.61 -3.37
N GLY A 61 18.94 4.17 -2.80
CA GLY A 61 19.17 2.78 -2.42
C GLY A 61 19.46 1.89 -3.63
N LEU A 62 20.22 2.40 -4.61
CA LEU A 62 20.71 1.62 -5.75
C LEU A 62 21.74 0.60 -5.29
N LEU A 63 21.55 -0.67 -5.65
CA LEU A 63 22.45 -1.74 -5.24
C LEU A 63 23.81 -1.54 -5.91
N PRO A 64 24.92 -1.42 -5.14
CA PRO A 64 26.26 -1.32 -5.73
C PRO A 64 26.63 -2.60 -6.47
N HIS A 65 27.35 -2.46 -7.59
CA HIS A 65 27.89 -3.60 -8.31
C HIS A 65 28.84 -4.42 -7.42
N ALA A 66 28.71 -5.73 -7.45
CA ALA A 66 29.60 -6.64 -6.76
C ALA A 66 30.02 -7.79 -7.68
N ASP A 67 31.31 -8.11 -7.67
CA ASP A 67 31.90 -9.25 -8.39
C ASP A 67 31.61 -10.60 -7.67
N ASP A 68 30.60 -10.65 -6.80
CA ASP A 68 30.28 -11.85 -6.05
C ASP A 68 29.35 -12.79 -6.83
N ALA A 69 29.25 -14.04 -6.34
CA ALA A 69 28.48 -15.09 -7.00
C ALA A 69 27.03 -15.16 -6.48
N ASP A 70 26.58 -14.22 -5.61
CA ASP A 70 25.24 -14.25 -5.04
C ASP A 70 24.16 -14.08 -6.13
N PRO A 71 23.30 -15.10 -6.36
CA PRO A 71 22.27 -15.02 -7.38
C PRO A 71 21.24 -13.92 -7.11
N LEU A 72 20.88 -13.69 -5.83
CA LEU A 72 19.91 -12.66 -5.45
C LEU A 72 20.46 -11.26 -5.71
N HIS A 73 21.75 -11.03 -5.34
CA HIS A 73 22.42 -9.76 -5.59
C HIS A 73 22.41 -9.42 -7.09
N ARG A 74 22.84 -10.36 -7.94
CA ARG A 74 22.86 -10.16 -9.39
C ARG A 74 21.46 -9.91 -9.97
N ALA A 75 20.48 -10.67 -9.53
CA ALA A 75 19.11 -10.51 -10.02
C ALA A 75 18.51 -9.14 -9.64
N ILE A 76 18.79 -8.65 -8.43
CA ILE A 76 18.37 -7.31 -8.01
C ILE A 76 19.10 -6.24 -8.86
N GLU A 77 20.40 -6.35 -9.04
CA GLU A 77 21.20 -5.42 -9.83
C GLU A 77 20.70 -5.36 -11.29
N GLU A 78 20.48 -6.51 -11.93
CA GLU A 78 19.97 -6.59 -13.31
C GLU A 78 18.57 -5.94 -13.42
N ARG A 79 17.71 -6.19 -12.45
CA ARG A 79 16.34 -5.62 -12.40
C ARG A 79 16.37 -4.10 -12.21
N GLU A 80 17.22 -3.59 -11.33
CA GLU A 80 17.39 -2.16 -11.12
C GLU A 80 17.94 -1.47 -12.37
N HIS A 81 18.90 -2.11 -13.04
CA HIS A 81 19.48 -1.61 -14.28
C HIS A 81 18.43 -1.55 -15.40
N ALA A 82 17.67 -2.62 -15.59
CA ALA A 82 16.57 -2.66 -16.55
C ALA A 82 15.50 -1.60 -16.28
N ALA A 83 15.15 -1.35 -15.00
CA ALA A 83 14.21 -0.31 -14.61
C ALA A 83 14.72 1.09 -14.95
N LEU A 84 16.03 1.35 -14.74
CA LEU A 84 16.66 2.62 -15.09
C LEU A 84 16.77 2.82 -16.61
N GLU A 85 17.03 1.76 -17.38
CA GLU A 85 17.03 1.82 -18.85
C GLU A 85 15.63 2.12 -19.42
N ALA A 86 14.58 1.59 -18.77
CA ALA A 86 13.20 1.81 -19.15
C ALA A 86 12.58 3.08 -18.52
N MET A 87 13.41 3.94 -17.89
CA MET A 87 12.93 5.15 -17.21
C MET A 87 12.14 6.04 -18.16
N PRO A 88 10.96 6.60 -17.73
CA PRO A 88 10.21 7.57 -18.50
C PRO A 88 11.06 8.77 -18.95
N ALA A 89 10.86 9.22 -20.18
CA ALA A 89 11.67 10.27 -20.80
C ALA A 89 11.68 11.59 -20.02
N ASP A 90 10.57 11.95 -19.41
CA ASP A 90 10.43 13.17 -18.62
C ASP A 90 11.29 13.13 -17.34
N LEU A 91 11.39 11.96 -16.69
CA LEU A 91 12.30 11.75 -15.56
C LEU A 91 13.76 11.71 -16.01
N ALA A 92 14.04 11.04 -17.12
CA ALA A 92 15.40 10.93 -17.67
C ALA A 92 15.98 12.29 -18.11
N ALA A 93 15.11 13.28 -18.36
CA ALA A 93 15.52 14.66 -18.69
C ALA A 93 15.97 15.47 -17.45
N LEU A 94 15.63 15.04 -16.25
CA LEU A 94 16.05 15.69 -15.00
C LEU A 94 17.51 15.41 -14.69
N ARG A 95 18.16 16.33 -13.98
CA ARG A 95 19.47 16.03 -13.39
C ARG A 95 19.31 14.92 -12.36
N ARG A 96 20.07 13.82 -12.53
CA ARG A 96 20.01 12.64 -11.68
C ARG A 96 21.23 12.53 -10.77
N ASP A 97 20.99 12.20 -9.52
CA ASP A 97 21.98 11.77 -8.55
C ASP A 97 21.57 10.39 -7.98
N ASP A 98 22.53 9.47 -7.86
CA ASP A 98 22.29 8.12 -7.37
C ASP A 98 22.89 7.97 -5.97
N ILE A 99 22.08 7.46 -5.03
CA ILE A 99 22.51 7.15 -3.66
C ILE A 99 22.61 5.62 -3.55
N PRO A 100 23.80 5.08 -3.30
CA PRO A 100 24.00 3.64 -3.18
C PRO A 100 23.29 3.08 -1.95
N LEU A 101 22.84 1.83 -2.05
CA LEU A 101 22.31 1.07 -0.91
C LEU A 101 23.44 0.89 0.10
N LYS A 102 23.18 1.28 1.35
CA LYS A 102 24.14 1.10 2.45
C LYS A 102 23.87 -0.18 3.21
N ALA A 103 24.91 -0.76 3.77
CA ALA A 103 24.82 -1.99 4.55
C ALA A 103 24.01 -1.83 5.84
N THR A 104 23.99 -0.63 6.41
CA THR A 104 23.29 -0.31 7.66
C THR A 104 22.10 0.62 7.43
N THR A 105 21.14 0.57 8.33
CA THR A 105 19.97 1.48 8.28
C THR A 105 20.40 2.91 8.59
N MET A 106 20.08 3.87 7.71
CA MET A 106 20.44 5.29 7.82
C MET A 106 19.52 6.03 8.80
N ILE A 107 19.55 5.67 10.08
CA ILE A 107 18.74 6.28 11.14
C ILE A 107 19.67 6.98 12.14
N GLY A 108 19.33 8.24 12.45
CA GLY A 108 20.11 9.08 13.34
C GLY A 108 21.16 9.93 12.64
N VAL A 109 21.62 10.97 13.32
CA VAL A 109 22.54 11.99 12.75
C VAL A 109 23.88 11.37 12.38
N ASP A 110 24.37 10.43 13.18
CA ASP A 110 25.66 9.79 12.95
C ASP A 110 25.62 8.93 11.68
N ALA A 111 24.58 8.09 11.50
CA ALA A 111 24.40 7.30 10.30
C ALA A 111 24.24 8.19 9.05
N LEU A 112 23.43 9.24 9.14
CA LEU A 112 23.21 10.19 8.05
C LEU A 112 24.48 10.94 7.68
N SER A 113 25.38 11.23 8.63
CA SER A 113 26.65 11.90 8.35
C SER A 113 27.59 11.02 7.47
N HIS A 114 27.42 9.70 7.52
CA HIS A 114 28.18 8.73 6.72
C HIS A 114 27.51 8.37 5.40
N MET A 115 26.31 8.89 5.11
CA MET A 115 25.57 8.56 3.89
C MET A 115 26.36 8.85 2.60
N PHE A 116 27.17 9.91 2.60
CA PHE A 116 28.03 10.31 1.48
C PHE A 116 29.50 9.93 1.65
N ALA A 117 29.86 9.30 2.77
CA ALA A 117 31.20 8.74 2.94
C ALA A 117 31.37 7.54 2.00
N GLY A 118 32.54 7.39 1.39
CA GLY A 118 32.87 6.24 0.57
C GLY A 118 32.83 4.93 1.38
N ASP A 119 32.77 3.81 0.67
CA ASP A 119 32.55 2.45 1.22
C ASP A 119 33.68 1.92 2.13
N GLU A 120 34.73 2.70 2.39
CA GLU A 120 35.85 2.28 3.26
C GLU A 120 35.42 1.95 4.70
N ALA A 121 34.28 2.49 5.16
CA ALA A 121 33.70 2.15 6.46
C ALA A 121 32.89 0.83 6.45
N ASP A 122 32.60 0.29 5.27
CA ASP A 122 31.81 -0.93 5.07
C ASP A 122 32.64 -2.21 4.95
N HIS A 123 33.97 -2.10 4.95
CA HIS A 123 34.89 -3.26 4.97
C HIS A 123 35.04 -3.81 6.39
N CYS A 124 34.03 -4.47 6.92
CA CYS A 124 34.23 -5.40 8.02
C CYS A 124 34.23 -6.82 7.45
N ASP A 125 35.37 -7.45 7.56
CA ASP A 125 35.59 -8.88 7.32
C ASP A 125 34.74 -9.69 8.32
N ASP A 126 33.62 -10.22 7.90
CA ASP A 126 33.06 -11.41 8.53
C ASP A 126 32.03 -12.04 7.60
N ASP A 127 32.19 -13.31 7.31
CA ASP A 127 31.18 -14.20 6.74
C ASP A 127 29.93 -14.16 7.62
N VAL A 128 28.95 -13.33 7.23
CA VAL A 128 27.75 -13.09 8.01
C VAL A 128 26.75 -14.18 7.71
N ILE A 129 26.82 -15.27 8.45
CA ILE A 129 25.70 -16.23 8.51
C ILE A 129 24.61 -15.59 9.35
N VAL A 130 23.46 -15.33 8.73
CA VAL A 130 22.25 -14.91 9.44
C VAL A 130 21.53 -16.17 9.90
N ASP A 131 21.53 -16.41 11.21
CA ASP A 131 20.75 -17.49 11.83
C ASP A 131 19.33 -16.95 12.11
N LEU A 132 18.44 -17.07 11.14
CA LEU A 132 17.02 -16.82 11.32
C LEU A 132 16.32 -18.18 11.46
N PRO A 133 15.69 -18.49 12.62
CA PRO A 133 14.88 -19.68 12.75
C PRO A 133 13.81 -19.77 11.67
N GLU A 134 13.40 -20.97 11.28
CA GLU A 134 12.34 -21.19 10.32
C GLU A 134 11.09 -20.37 10.69
N GLN A 135 10.65 -19.53 9.78
CA GLN A 135 9.50 -18.64 9.97
C GLN A 135 8.26 -19.19 9.28
N PRO A 136 7.05 -18.91 9.81
CA PRO A 136 5.83 -19.23 9.11
C PRO A 136 5.78 -18.58 7.73
N SER A 137 5.39 -19.33 6.71
CA SER A 137 5.25 -18.84 5.33
C SER A 137 3.89 -18.20 5.11
N LEU A 138 3.78 -17.41 4.03
CA LEU A 138 2.49 -16.84 3.60
C LEU A 138 1.47 -17.95 3.28
N ASN A 139 1.92 -19.11 2.79
CA ASN A 139 1.04 -20.26 2.51
C ASN A 139 0.30 -20.73 3.77
N GLN A 140 0.96 -20.74 4.93
CA GLN A 140 0.34 -21.14 6.20
C GLN A 140 -0.78 -20.17 6.62
N LEU A 141 -0.59 -18.86 6.43
CA LEU A 141 -1.67 -17.89 6.66
C LEU A 141 -2.85 -18.10 5.70
N ILE A 142 -2.55 -18.45 4.44
CA ILE A 142 -3.59 -18.73 3.45
C ILE A 142 -4.31 -20.05 3.76
N ASP A 143 -3.64 -21.05 4.33
CA ASP A 143 -4.27 -22.28 4.82
C ASP A 143 -5.34 -21.97 5.88
N ASP A 144 -4.99 -21.10 6.83
CA ASP A 144 -5.94 -20.64 7.86
C ASP A 144 -7.13 -19.90 7.24
N LEU A 145 -6.89 -18.99 6.27
CA LEU A 145 -7.96 -18.28 5.55
C LEU A 145 -8.86 -19.25 4.77
N ALA A 146 -8.27 -20.20 4.06
CA ALA A 146 -8.99 -21.17 3.22
C ALA A 146 -9.85 -22.16 4.03
N SER A 147 -9.67 -22.24 5.35
CA SER A 147 -10.55 -23.01 6.25
C SER A 147 -11.98 -22.47 6.27
N GLN A 148 -12.17 -21.20 5.87
CA GLN A 148 -13.48 -20.55 5.68
C GLN A 148 -13.86 -20.57 4.19
N ASP A 149 -15.14 -20.30 3.88
CA ASP A 149 -15.62 -20.25 2.50
C ASP A 149 -15.82 -18.81 2.01
N HIS A 150 -15.81 -17.84 2.89
CA HIS A 150 -16.01 -16.44 2.60
C HIS A 150 -15.42 -15.56 3.71
N GLY A 151 -15.24 -14.28 3.43
CA GLY A 151 -14.77 -13.30 4.41
C GLY A 151 -14.14 -12.09 3.74
N LEU A 152 -13.93 -11.04 4.52
CA LEU A 152 -13.18 -9.85 4.11
C LEU A 152 -11.74 -9.99 4.57
N VAL A 153 -10.80 -9.92 3.65
CA VAL A 153 -9.36 -9.82 3.93
C VAL A 153 -8.88 -8.45 3.49
N MET A 154 -8.28 -7.70 4.39
CA MET A 154 -7.76 -6.36 4.09
C MET A 154 -6.27 -6.31 4.33
N THR A 155 -5.49 -5.92 3.32
CA THR A 155 -4.06 -5.63 3.50
C THR A 155 -3.86 -4.16 3.85
N MET A 156 -3.21 -3.89 4.97
CA MET A 156 -2.98 -2.55 5.47
C MET A 156 -1.49 -2.33 5.79
N GLY A 157 -1.04 -1.09 5.68
CA GLY A 157 0.36 -0.72 5.91
C GLY A 157 0.72 0.54 5.15
N LYS A 158 1.96 1.01 5.31
CA LYS A 158 2.51 2.18 4.61
C LYS A 158 2.59 1.98 3.09
N GLY A 159 2.82 3.07 2.36
CA GLY A 159 3.16 3.01 0.94
C GLY A 159 4.47 2.25 0.70
N GLY A 160 4.52 1.44 -0.37
CA GLY A 160 5.73 0.73 -0.81
C GLY A 160 6.10 -0.54 -0.03
N VAL A 161 5.29 -1.00 0.95
CA VAL A 161 5.58 -2.25 1.70
C VAL A 161 5.13 -3.53 1.00
N GLY A 162 4.47 -3.42 -0.17
CA GLY A 162 4.01 -4.57 -0.96
C GLY A 162 2.59 -5.06 -0.64
N LYS A 163 1.71 -4.19 -0.11
CA LYS A 163 0.30 -4.52 0.16
C LYS A 163 -0.41 -5.15 -1.03
N THR A 164 -0.29 -4.50 -2.19
CA THR A 164 -0.89 -4.94 -3.46
C THR A 164 -0.42 -6.32 -3.87
N THR A 165 0.88 -6.57 -3.74
CA THR A 165 1.49 -7.87 -4.05
C THR A 165 0.97 -8.97 -3.12
N ILE A 166 0.91 -8.71 -1.81
CA ILE A 166 0.39 -9.67 -0.83
C ILE A 166 -1.11 -9.91 -1.05
N ALA A 167 -1.89 -8.87 -1.33
CA ALA A 167 -3.31 -9.01 -1.67
C ALA A 167 -3.51 -9.87 -2.93
N ALA A 168 -2.73 -9.61 -3.99
CA ALA A 168 -2.75 -10.38 -5.23
C ALA A 168 -2.38 -11.85 -5.00
N ALA A 169 -1.33 -12.11 -4.21
CA ALA A 169 -0.88 -13.47 -3.87
C ALA A 169 -1.96 -14.24 -3.11
N ILE A 170 -2.57 -13.63 -2.09
CA ILE A 170 -3.67 -14.24 -1.33
C ILE A 170 -4.87 -14.52 -2.24
N ALA A 171 -5.26 -13.55 -3.10
CA ALA A 171 -6.39 -13.70 -4.01
C ALA A 171 -6.18 -14.85 -5.00
N THR A 172 -5.00 -14.91 -5.63
CA THR A 172 -4.62 -15.93 -6.60
C THR A 172 -4.61 -17.31 -5.95
N GLU A 173 -4.02 -17.46 -4.79
CA GLU A 173 -3.92 -18.75 -4.12
C GLU A 173 -5.28 -19.25 -3.61
N LEU A 174 -6.12 -18.37 -3.02
CA LEU A 174 -7.49 -18.75 -2.64
C LEU A 174 -8.33 -19.18 -3.86
N ALA A 175 -8.19 -18.49 -4.98
CA ALA A 175 -8.85 -18.87 -6.23
C ALA A 175 -8.35 -20.22 -6.74
N ARG A 176 -7.04 -20.49 -6.71
CA ARG A 176 -6.44 -21.77 -7.07
C ARG A 176 -6.97 -22.93 -6.21
N ARG A 177 -7.32 -22.64 -4.95
CA ARG A 177 -7.97 -23.59 -4.01
C ARG A 177 -9.48 -23.73 -4.25
N GLY A 178 -10.02 -23.11 -5.30
CA GLY A 178 -11.43 -23.21 -5.69
C GLY A 178 -12.37 -22.31 -4.90
N LYS A 179 -11.83 -21.34 -4.13
CA LYS A 179 -12.67 -20.35 -3.44
C LYS A 179 -13.17 -19.28 -4.42
N LYS A 180 -14.35 -18.73 -4.16
CA LYS A 180 -14.83 -17.56 -4.89
C LYS A 180 -14.15 -16.32 -4.32
N VAL A 181 -13.42 -15.57 -5.15
CA VAL A 181 -12.61 -14.43 -4.72
C VAL A 181 -12.92 -13.21 -5.57
N LEU A 182 -13.10 -12.07 -4.92
CA LEU A 182 -13.21 -10.75 -5.53
C LEU A 182 -12.04 -9.88 -5.04
N PRO A 183 -10.96 -9.75 -5.82
CA PRO A 183 -9.94 -8.76 -5.54
C PRO A 183 -10.51 -7.35 -5.75
N THR A 184 -10.28 -6.47 -4.78
CA THR A 184 -10.78 -5.09 -4.77
C THR A 184 -9.67 -4.17 -4.31
N THR A 185 -9.57 -2.98 -4.90
CA THR A 185 -8.65 -1.95 -4.41
C THR A 185 -9.42 -0.69 -4.03
N SER A 186 -9.02 -0.07 -2.92
CA SER A 186 -9.44 1.28 -2.53
C SER A 186 -8.36 2.32 -2.79
N ASP A 187 -7.22 1.92 -3.33
CA ASP A 187 -6.12 2.81 -3.71
C ASP A 187 -6.21 3.13 -5.21
N PRO A 188 -6.52 4.38 -5.59
CA PRO A 188 -6.62 4.76 -7.01
C PRO A 188 -5.27 4.69 -7.74
N ALA A 189 -4.16 4.64 -7.01
CA ALA A 189 -2.81 4.58 -7.56
C ALA A 189 -2.32 3.15 -7.81
N THR A 190 -3.05 2.12 -7.36
CA THR A 190 -2.57 0.72 -7.47
C THR A 190 -2.87 0.10 -8.82
N HIS A 191 -1.95 -0.77 -9.19
CA HIS A 191 -2.04 -1.59 -10.40
C HIS A 191 -2.38 -3.05 -10.06
N LEU A 192 -3.34 -3.29 -9.15
CA LEU A 192 -3.73 -4.65 -8.74
C LEU A 192 -4.03 -5.56 -9.93
N ALA A 193 -4.73 -5.03 -10.94
CA ALA A 193 -4.99 -5.76 -12.18
C ALA A 193 -3.71 -6.09 -12.96
N ALA A 194 -2.73 -5.18 -12.98
CA ALA A 194 -1.44 -5.42 -13.63
C ALA A 194 -0.59 -6.45 -12.85
N THR A 195 -0.63 -6.41 -11.52
CA THR A 195 0.04 -7.41 -10.67
C THR A 195 -0.52 -8.81 -10.88
N LEU A 196 -1.83 -8.92 -11.16
CA LEU A 196 -2.50 -10.19 -11.48
C LEU A 196 -2.31 -10.64 -12.95
N ASP A 197 -1.61 -9.83 -13.77
CA ASP A 197 -1.41 -10.07 -15.22
C ASP A 197 -2.73 -10.23 -16.00
N GLY A 198 -3.67 -9.32 -15.73
CA GLY A 198 -4.97 -9.30 -16.42
C GLY A 198 -5.94 -10.41 -15.99
N GLU A 199 -6.81 -10.83 -16.92
CA GLU A 199 -7.90 -11.79 -16.65
C GLU A 199 -7.44 -13.27 -16.55
N GLY A 200 -6.12 -13.53 -16.52
CA GLY A 200 -5.56 -14.89 -16.63
C GLY A 200 -5.98 -15.86 -15.52
N ALA A 201 -6.37 -15.38 -14.34
CA ALA A 201 -6.79 -16.20 -13.20
C ALA A 201 -8.30 -16.50 -13.17
N GLY A 202 -9.08 -15.99 -14.11
CA GLY A 202 -10.54 -15.96 -13.95
C GLY A 202 -11.00 -15.05 -12.80
N LEU A 203 -10.10 -14.20 -12.29
CA LEU A 203 -10.39 -13.21 -11.27
C LEU A 203 -10.79 -11.89 -11.93
N THR A 204 -11.96 -11.39 -11.60
CA THR A 204 -12.38 -10.05 -12.00
C THR A 204 -12.00 -9.08 -10.89
N VAL A 205 -11.11 -8.15 -11.19
CA VAL A 205 -10.71 -7.10 -10.23
C VAL A 205 -11.76 -6.01 -10.20
N ASP A 206 -12.25 -5.68 -9.01
CA ASP A 206 -13.07 -4.50 -8.77
C ASP A 206 -12.21 -3.37 -8.19
N SER A 207 -12.69 -2.14 -8.32
CA SER A 207 -11.96 -0.97 -7.84
C SER A 207 -12.94 0.07 -7.30
N ILE A 208 -12.70 0.49 -6.08
CA ILE A 208 -13.41 1.61 -5.45
C ILE A 208 -12.77 2.92 -5.94
N ALA A 209 -13.02 3.27 -7.21
CA ALA A 209 -12.53 4.51 -7.78
C ALA A 209 -13.46 5.67 -7.39
N PRO A 210 -12.96 6.73 -6.70
CA PRO A 210 -13.78 7.83 -6.21
C PRO A 210 -14.63 8.49 -7.29
N GLU A 211 -14.06 8.74 -8.45
CA GLU A 211 -14.77 9.37 -9.58
C GLU A 211 -15.92 8.50 -10.08
N ARG A 212 -15.67 7.20 -10.30
CA ARG A 212 -16.67 6.23 -10.76
C ARG A 212 -17.76 6.04 -9.72
N ALA A 213 -17.39 5.90 -8.45
CA ALA A 213 -18.33 5.77 -7.33
C ALA A 213 -19.23 7.01 -7.23
N THR A 214 -18.64 8.20 -7.32
CA THR A 214 -19.35 9.48 -7.27
C THR A 214 -20.31 9.64 -8.44
N GLN A 215 -19.90 9.30 -9.64
CA GLN A 215 -20.75 9.37 -10.82
C GLN A 215 -21.94 8.39 -10.69
N ALA A 216 -21.71 7.14 -10.32
CA ALA A 216 -22.74 6.15 -10.12
C ALA A 216 -23.74 6.57 -8.99
N TYR A 217 -23.21 7.16 -7.92
CA TYR A 217 -24.04 7.70 -6.84
C TYR A 217 -24.93 8.84 -7.32
N ARG A 218 -24.38 9.82 -8.04
CA ARG A 218 -25.13 10.96 -8.62
C ARG A 218 -26.24 10.47 -9.54
N GLU A 219 -25.96 9.56 -10.45
CA GLU A 219 -26.93 8.98 -11.37
C GLU A 219 -28.07 8.28 -10.61
N ARG A 220 -27.77 7.47 -9.61
CA ARG A 220 -28.74 6.77 -8.78
C ARG A 220 -29.63 7.75 -8.00
N VAL A 221 -29.04 8.78 -7.38
CA VAL A 221 -29.81 9.80 -6.63
C VAL A 221 -30.70 10.62 -7.57
N MET A 222 -30.17 11.00 -8.75
CA MET A 222 -30.95 11.70 -9.76
C MET A 222 -32.10 10.84 -10.33
N ALA A 223 -31.87 9.55 -10.53
CA ALA A 223 -32.90 8.63 -11.01
C ALA A 223 -33.98 8.37 -9.97
N THR A 224 -33.64 8.34 -8.69
CA THR A 224 -34.60 8.07 -7.60
C THR A 224 -35.27 9.37 -7.10
N ARG A 225 -34.51 10.22 -6.42
CA ARG A 225 -35.06 11.47 -5.83
C ARG A 225 -35.37 12.52 -6.88
N GLY A 226 -34.52 12.67 -7.89
CA GLY A 226 -34.71 13.65 -8.96
C GLY A 226 -35.94 13.37 -9.84
N SER A 227 -36.41 12.12 -9.91
CA SER A 227 -37.60 11.77 -10.72
C SER A 227 -38.89 12.43 -10.26
N SER A 228 -38.98 12.73 -8.96
CA SER A 228 -40.17 13.37 -8.33
C SER A 228 -40.08 14.89 -8.26
N LEU A 229 -38.95 15.49 -8.67
CA LEU A 229 -38.73 16.93 -8.60
C LEU A 229 -39.03 17.62 -9.94
N ASP A 230 -39.42 18.91 -9.87
CA ASP A 230 -39.53 19.80 -11.01
C ASP A 230 -38.12 20.19 -11.55
N LYS A 231 -38.09 21.03 -12.57
CA LYS A 231 -36.83 21.44 -13.22
C LYS A 231 -35.89 22.20 -12.27
N GLU A 232 -36.45 23.05 -11.41
CA GLU A 232 -35.66 23.85 -10.46
C GLU A 232 -35.14 22.98 -9.33
N GLY A 233 -35.95 22.09 -8.77
CA GLY A 233 -35.57 21.13 -7.76
C GLY A 233 -34.50 20.15 -8.25
N ARG A 234 -34.56 19.70 -9.51
CA ARG A 234 -33.50 18.89 -10.13
C ARG A 234 -32.18 19.65 -10.28
N ALA A 235 -32.22 20.93 -10.64
CA ALA A 235 -31.04 21.74 -10.74
C ALA A 235 -30.36 21.96 -9.37
N ALA A 236 -31.17 22.24 -8.33
CA ALA A 236 -30.68 22.36 -6.95
C ALA A 236 -30.07 21.04 -6.44
N LEU A 237 -30.74 19.90 -6.68
CA LEU A 237 -30.19 18.58 -6.31
C LEU A 237 -28.88 18.27 -7.06
N ALA A 238 -28.79 18.61 -8.34
CA ALA A 238 -27.57 18.41 -9.11
C ALA A 238 -26.41 19.27 -8.61
N GLU A 239 -26.68 20.46 -8.08
CA GLU A 239 -25.67 21.33 -7.46
C GLU A 239 -25.20 20.78 -6.11
N ASP A 240 -26.13 20.35 -5.25
CA ASP A 240 -25.80 19.69 -3.97
C ASP A 240 -24.92 18.45 -4.16
N LEU A 241 -25.18 17.68 -5.23
CA LEU A 241 -24.41 16.50 -5.56
C LEU A 241 -22.99 16.78 -6.11
N ARG A 242 -22.62 18.05 -6.32
CA ARG A 242 -21.24 18.46 -6.65
C ARG A 242 -20.35 18.66 -5.42
N SER A 243 -20.97 18.65 -4.23
CA SER A 243 -20.24 18.81 -2.97
C SER A 243 -19.17 17.71 -2.79
N PRO A 244 -18.00 18.02 -2.22
CA PRO A 244 -16.99 17.02 -1.80
C PRO A 244 -17.56 15.92 -0.91
N CYS A 245 -18.52 16.25 -0.03
CA CYS A 245 -19.22 15.27 0.82
C CYS A 245 -19.92 14.16 0.00
N THR A 246 -20.32 14.45 -1.25
CA THR A 246 -20.94 13.45 -2.13
C THR A 246 -19.96 12.37 -2.52
N GLU A 247 -18.70 12.73 -2.75
CA GLU A 247 -17.62 11.78 -3.05
C GLU A 247 -17.36 10.87 -1.85
N GLU A 248 -17.24 11.43 -0.66
CA GLU A 248 -17.04 10.65 0.57
C GLU A 248 -18.19 9.65 0.79
N ILE A 249 -19.46 10.08 0.60
CA ILE A 249 -20.62 9.20 0.71
C ILE A 249 -20.60 8.10 -0.35
N ALA A 250 -20.22 8.42 -1.58
CA ALA A 250 -20.18 7.48 -2.69
C ALA A 250 -19.12 6.39 -2.45
N VAL A 251 -17.91 6.78 -2.10
CA VAL A 251 -16.81 5.87 -1.77
C VAL A 251 -17.17 4.99 -0.57
N PHE A 252 -17.79 5.57 0.47
CA PHE A 252 -18.28 4.83 1.62
C PHE A 252 -19.34 3.78 1.25
N GLN A 253 -20.24 4.07 0.31
CA GLN A 253 -21.25 3.12 -0.14
C GLN A 253 -20.63 1.94 -0.88
N GLU A 254 -19.65 2.18 -1.78
CA GLU A 254 -18.94 1.12 -2.48
C GLU A 254 -18.13 0.26 -1.50
N PHE A 255 -17.44 0.89 -0.56
CA PHE A 255 -16.76 0.17 0.52
C PHE A 255 -17.73 -0.71 1.33
N SER A 256 -18.87 -0.16 1.72
CA SER A 256 -19.91 -0.91 2.46
C SER A 256 -20.49 -2.06 1.62
N HIS A 257 -20.57 -1.88 0.31
CA HIS A 257 -20.97 -2.94 -0.61
C HIS A 257 -19.95 -4.08 -0.64
N ALA A 258 -18.68 -3.78 -0.76
CA ALA A 258 -17.59 -4.76 -0.70
C ALA A 258 -17.60 -5.55 0.62
N VAL A 259 -17.73 -4.85 1.77
CA VAL A 259 -17.86 -5.48 3.10
C VAL A 259 -19.06 -6.42 3.15
N ASN A 260 -20.20 -6.05 2.55
CA ASN A 260 -21.38 -6.91 2.49
C ASN A 260 -21.21 -8.12 1.56
N THR A 261 -20.53 -7.94 0.43
CA THR A 261 -20.24 -8.99 -0.54
C THR A 261 -19.39 -10.11 0.07
N ALA A 262 -18.54 -9.78 1.03
CA ALA A 262 -17.71 -10.71 1.78
C ALA A 262 -18.48 -11.74 2.62
N ARG A 263 -19.80 -11.67 2.69
CA ARG A 263 -20.68 -12.71 3.29
C ARG A 263 -20.86 -13.96 2.42
N HIS A 264 -20.53 -13.88 1.14
CA HIS A 264 -20.86 -14.91 0.16
C HIS A 264 -19.65 -15.40 -0.63
N GLN A 265 -18.55 -14.69 -0.53
CA GLN A 265 -17.28 -14.98 -1.18
C GLN A 265 -16.14 -14.28 -0.44
N PHE A 266 -14.90 -14.59 -0.75
CA PHE A 266 -13.79 -13.79 -0.29
C PHE A 266 -13.75 -12.45 -1.03
N VAL A 267 -13.59 -11.36 -0.28
CA VAL A 267 -13.22 -10.06 -0.80
C VAL A 267 -11.81 -9.74 -0.30
N ILE A 268 -10.86 -9.65 -1.22
CA ILE A 268 -9.47 -9.32 -0.87
C ILE A 268 -9.26 -7.86 -1.22
N MET A 269 -9.20 -7.03 -0.20
CA MET A 269 -9.14 -5.59 -0.35
C MET A 269 -7.72 -5.06 -0.15
N ASP A 270 -7.11 -4.60 -1.24
CA ASP A 270 -5.90 -3.80 -1.19
C ASP A 270 -6.24 -2.36 -0.81
N THR A 271 -5.67 -1.87 0.28
CA THR A 271 -6.04 -0.56 0.81
C THR A 271 -5.02 0.52 0.45
N ALA A 272 -5.52 1.75 0.26
CA ALA A 272 -4.68 2.94 0.16
C ALA A 272 -3.79 3.10 1.42
N PRO A 273 -2.62 3.76 1.30
CA PRO A 273 -1.79 4.05 2.46
C PRO A 273 -2.57 4.77 3.54
N THR A 274 -2.49 4.25 4.74
CA THR A 274 -3.10 4.56 6.04
C THR A 274 -4.12 5.70 6.18
N GLY A 275 -3.90 6.89 5.59
CA GLY A 275 -4.76 8.06 5.80
C GLY A 275 -6.19 7.92 5.26
N HIS A 276 -6.35 7.49 4.00
CA HIS A 276 -7.68 7.33 3.38
C HIS A 276 -8.47 6.17 3.97
N THR A 277 -7.80 5.08 4.34
CA THR A 277 -8.48 3.92 4.95
C THR A 277 -9.00 4.24 6.34
N LEU A 278 -8.24 5.01 7.15
CA LEU A 278 -8.69 5.47 8.46
C LEU A 278 -9.86 6.46 8.34
N LEU A 279 -9.88 7.33 7.32
CA LEU A 279 -11.04 8.20 7.03
C LEU A 279 -12.29 7.41 6.66
N LEU A 280 -12.16 6.33 5.88
CA LEU A 280 -13.27 5.43 5.59
C LEU A 280 -13.78 4.72 6.85
N MET A 281 -12.88 4.33 7.76
CA MET A 281 -13.25 3.73 9.05
C MET A 281 -13.92 4.74 9.98
N ASP A 282 -13.48 5.99 10.02
CA ASP A 282 -14.11 7.06 10.80
C ASP A 282 -15.50 7.41 10.24
N ALA A 283 -15.65 7.50 8.93
CA ALA A 283 -16.95 7.64 8.26
C ALA A 283 -17.89 6.46 8.61
N THR A 284 -17.34 5.22 8.66
CA THR A 284 -18.08 4.02 9.11
C THR A 284 -18.55 4.16 10.55
N GLY A 285 -17.70 4.68 11.43
CA GLY A 285 -18.05 4.94 12.83
C GLY A 285 -19.12 6.02 12.98
N SER A 286 -19.04 7.09 12.20
CA SER A 286 -20.05 8.16 12.20
C SER A 286 -21.40 7.67 11.69
N TYR A 287 -21.41 6.92 10.59
CA TYR A 287 -22.62 6.25 10.06
C TYR A 287 -23.22 5.27 11.08
N HIS A 288 -22.40 4.46 11.75
CA HIS A 288 -22.84 3.55 12.79
C HIS A 288 -23.57 4.28 13.92
N ARG A 289 -23.01 5.38 14.43
CA ARG A 289 -23.64 6.20 15.48
C ARG A 289 -24.98 6.77 15.03
N ASP A 290 -25.08 7.25 13.81
CA ASP A 290 -26.30 7.84 13.26
C ASP A 290 -27.39 6.78 13.03
N VAL A 291 -27.05 5.62 12.50
CA VAL A 291 -27.97 4.49 12.34
C VAL A 291 -28.54 4.06 13.69
N LEU A 292 -27.69 3.86 14.69
CA LEU A 292 -28.15 3.46 16.04
C LEU A 292 -29.01 4.52 16.73
N ARG A 293 -28.81 5.82 16.46
CA ARG A 293 -29.65 6.88 17.03
C ARG A 293 -31.09 6.86 16.53
N HIS A 294 -31.31 6.45 15.29
CA HIS A 294 -32.60 6.47 14.63
C HIS A 294 -33.37 5.14 14.72
N MET A 295 -32.78 4.10 15.32
CA MET A 295 -33.39 2.79 15.49
C MET A 295 -33.98 2.62 16.89
N ASP A 296 -35.11 1.89 16.99
CA ASP A 296 -35.63 1.42 18.26
C ASP A 296 -34.78 0.27 18.86
N ALA A 297 -35.09 -0.10 20.11
CA ALA A 297 -34.30 -1.12 20.83
C ALA A 297 -34.32 -2.49 20.14
N THR A 298 -35.41 -2.85 19.47
CA THR A 298 -35.58 -4.14 18.78
C THR A 298 -34.84 -4.15 17.46
N GLN A 299 -34.86 -3.05 16.72
CA GLN A 299 -34.15 -2.85 15.47
C GLN A 299 -32.61 -2.85 15.67
N ARG A 300 -32.13 -2.25 16.77
CA ARG A 300 -30.72 -2.24 17.15
C ARG A 300 -30.14 -3.65 17.33
N LEU A 301 -30.93 -4.58 17.88
CA LEU A 301 -30.50 -5.96 18.11
C LEU A 301 -30.27 -6.75 16.81
N HIS A 302 -30.83 -6.31 15.70
CA HIS A 302 -30.72 -6.98 14.39
C HIS A 302 -29.94 -6.17 13.35
N ALA A 303 -29.52 -4.95 13.66
CA ALA A 303 -28.78 -4.09 12.75
C ALA A 303 -27.31 -4.48 12.75
N THR A 304 -26.80 -4.90 11.61
CA THR A 304 -25.36 -5.10 11.39
C THR A 304 -24.83 -3.98 10.51
N THR A 305 -24.02 -3.09 11.08
CA THR A 305 -23.39 -2.01 10.33
C THR A 305 -22.04 -2.45 9.72
N PRO A 306 -21.51 -1.74 8.71
CA PRO A 306 -20.19 -2.02 8.19
C PRO A 306 -19.09 -2.02 9.27
N LEU A 307 -19.15 -1.10 10.23
CA LEU A 307 -18.19 -1.07 11.35
C LEU A 307 -18.24 -2.35 12.19
N MET A 308 -19.41 -2.83 12.55
CA MET A 308 -19.55 -4.08 13.32
C MET A 308 -18.96 -5.28 12.58
N ARG A 309 -18.99 -5.27 11.23
CA ARG A 309 -18.37 -6.31 10.42
C ARG A 309 -16.85 -6.19 10.37
N LEU A 310 -16.33 -4.97 10.36
CA LEU A 310 -14.88 -4.73 10.44
C LEU A 310 -14.31 -5.15 11.79
N GLN A 311 -15.10 -5.00 12.86
CA GLN A 311 -14.75 -5.41 14.23
C GLN A 311 -14.93 -6.91 14.47
N ASP A 312 -15.69 -7.61 13.62
CA ASP A 312 -15.93 -9.05 13.75
C ASP A 312 -14.74 -9.87 13.20
N PRO A 313 -13.95 -10.52 14.06
CA PRO A 313 -12.78 -11.28 13.63
C PRO A 313 -13.14 -12.53 12.82
N GLU A 314 -14.39 -13.01 12.88
CA GLU A 314 -14.85 -14.13 12.04
C GLU A 314 -15.16 -13.67 10.61
N HIS A 315 -15.59 -12.42 10.45
CA HIS A 315 -15.91 -11.84 9.15
C HIS A 315 -14.71 -11.16 8.48
N THR A 316 -13.91 -10.42 9.25
CA THR A 316 -12.84 -9.56 8.72
C THR A 316 -11.48 -9.99 9.27
N LYS A 317 -10.55 -10.21 8.35
CA LYS A 317 -9.15 -10.53 8.63
C LYS A 317 -8.28 -9.36 8.15
N ILE A 318 -7.78 -8.56 9.07
CA ILE A 318 -6.86 -7.47 8.75
C ILE A 318 -5.43 -8.01 8.82
N ILE A 319 -4.71 -7.86 7.72
CA ILE A 319 -3.32 -8.25 7.57
C ILE A 319 -2.47 -6.98 7.49
N ILE A 320 -1.62 -6.80 8.48
CA ILE A 320 -0.64 -5.71 8.50
C ILE A 320 0.56 -6.14 7.68
N VAL A 321 0.87 -5.39 6.62
CA VAL A 321 2.05 -5.64 5.77
C VAL A 321 3.12 -4.60 6.11
N THR A 322 4.33 -5.08 6.37
CA THR A 322 5.50 -4.26 6.66
C THR A 322 6.75 -4.81 5.98
N LEU A 323 7.78 -3.98 5.85
CA LEU A 323 9.14 -4.43 5.57
C LEU A 323 9.88 -4.64 6.90
N PRO A 324 10.93 -5.48 6.95
CA PRO A 324 11.72 -5.71 8.16
C PRO A 324 12.73 -4.58 8.42
N ASP A 325 12.31 -3.34 8.21
CA ASP A 325 13.08 -2.13 8.46
C ASP A 325 12.45 -1.34 9.63
N THR A 326 13.27 -0.58 10.35
CA THR A 326 12.84 0.15 11.57
C THR A 326 11.65 1.08 11.32
N THR A 327 11.71 1.91 10.26
CA THR A 327 10.65 2.89 9.99
C THR A 327 9.32 2.22 9.59
N PRO A 328 9.26 1.28 8.63
CA PRO A 328 8.03 0.55 8.33
C PRO A 328 7.42 -0.18 9.52
N VAL A 329 8.25 -0.80 10.38
CA VAL A 329 7.75 -1.51 11.58
C VAL A 329 7.15 -0.53 12.59
N LEU A 330 7.79 0.62 12.85
CA LEU A 330 7.24 1.65 13.74
C LEU A 330 5.91 2.21 13.22
N GLU A 331 5.81 2.47 11.93
CA GLU A 331 4.59 2.97 11.30
C GLU A 331 3.46 1.93 11.31
N ALA A 332 3.80 0.66 11.08
CA ALA A 332 2.84 -0.44 11.18
C ALA A 332 2.32 -0.59 12.62
N THR A 333 3.20 -0.45 13.63
CA THR A 333 2.82 -0.47 15.05
C THR A 333 1.92 0.73 15.42
N ALA A 334 2.20 1.92 14.89
CA ALA A 334 1.33 3.08 15.06
C ALA A 334 -0.05 2.85 14.44
N LEU A 335 -0.10 2.28 13.23
CA LEU A 335 -1.36 1.91 12.56
C LEU A 335 -2.19 0.93 13.41
N VAL A 336 -1.57 -0.10 13.99
CA VAL A 336 -2.26 -1.04 14.90
C VAL A 336 -2.85 -0.31 16.11
N THR A 337 -2.12 0.65 16.65
CA THR A 337 -2.61 1.49 17.76
C THR A 337 -3.83 2.31 17.35
N ASP A 338 -3.85 2.85 16.13
CA ASP A 338 -4.99 3.62 15.61
C ASP A 338 -6.20 2.72 15.34
N LEU A 339 -6.00 1.52 14.79
CA LEU A 339 -7.04 0.52 14.59
C LEU A 339 -7.69 0.09 15.91
N ALA A 340 -6.87 -0.11 16.95
CA ALA A 340 -7.36 -0.49 18.28
C ALA A 340 -8.29 0.57 18.90
N ARG A 341 -8.14 1.86 18.56
CA ARG A 341 -9.10 2.91 18.98
C ARG A 341 -10.50 2.74 18.40
N ALA A 342 -10.61 2.06 17.27
CA ALA A 342 -11.88 1.69 16.64
C ALA A 342 -12.34 0.27 17.02
N ASP A 343 -11.69 -0.37 18.00
CA ASP A 343 -11.91 -1.76 18.40
C ASP A 343 -11.72 -2.74 17.23
N ILE A 344 -10.72 -2.46 16.39
CA ILE A 344 -10.33 -3.28 15.26
C ILE A 344 -8.95 -3.85 15.54
N HIS A 345 -8.81 -5.17 15.48
CA HIS A 345 -7.56 -5.86 15.81
C HIS A 345 -7.02 -6.59 14.59
N PRO A 346 -5.72 -6.47 14.27
CA PRO A 346 -5.10 -7.23 13.21
C PRO A 346 -5.21 -8.72 13.46
N TRP A 347 -5.57 -9.46 12.41
CA TRP A 347 -5.59 -10.91 12.44
C TRP A 347 -4.21 -11.52 12.28
N ALA A 348 -3.37 -10.91 11.40
CA ALA A 348 -2.01 -11.35 11.14
C ALA A 348 -1.09 -10.19 10.71
N TRP A 349 0.22 -10.45 10.75
CA TRP A 349 1.24 -9.61 10.15
C TRP A 349 1.95 -10.36 9.02
N VAL A 350 2.34 -9.64 7.97
CA VAL A 350 3.20 -10.13 6.90
C VAL A 350 4.43 -9.23 6.82
N ILE A 351 5.58 -9.82 7.11
CA ILE A 351 6.89 -9.20 6.97
C ILE A 351 7.36 -9.52 5.55
N ASN A 352 7.28 -8.56 4.67
CA ASN A 352 7.50 -8.75 3.24
C ASN A 352 8.93 -8.39 2.83
N ASN A 353 9.43 -9.01 1.76
CA ASN A 353 10.73 -8.73 1.13
C ASN A 353 11.91 -8.84 2.11
N SER A 354 11.94 -9.91 2.91
CA SER A 354 12.99 -10.16 3.90
C SER A 354 14.24 -10.76 3.24
N LEU A 355 15.36 -10.06 3.35
CA LEU A 355 16.68 -10.56 2.98
C LEU A 355 17.12 -11.68 3.94
N ALA A 356 16.80 -11.56 5.23
CA ALA A 356 17.14 -12.59 6.21
C ALA A 356 16.50 -13.95 5.86
N ALA A 357 15.27 -13.94 5.33
CA ALA A 357 14.59 -15.15 4.88
C ALA A 357 15.10 -15.68 3.52
N SER A 358 15.83 -14.86 2.76
CA SER A 358 16.42 -15.26 1.47
C SER A 358 17.83 -15.81 1.59
N HIS A 359 18.46 -15.75 2.78
CA HIS A 359 19.81 -16.24 3.08
C HIS A 359 20.89 -15.79 2.06
N PRO A 360 21.04 -14.48 1.77
CA PRO A 360 21.98 -13.99 0.79
C PRO A 360 23.43 -14.31 1.21
N THR A 361 24.28 -14.56 0.22
CA THR A 361 25.72 -14.80 0.43
C THR A 361 26.57 -13.53 0.18
N SER A 362 26.00 -12.51 -0.43
CA SER A 362 26.61 -11.20 -0.61
C SER A 362 26.87 -10.51 0.74
N ALA A 363 28.07 -9.97 0.94
CA ALA A 363 28.45 -9.31 2.19
C ALA A 363 27.53 -8.13 2.54
N LEU A 364 27.13 -7.33 1.54
CA LEU A 364 26.23 -6.18 1.74
C LEU A 364 24.83 -6.64 2.12
N LEU A 365 24.25 -7.57 1.35
CA LEU A 365 22.90 -8.09 1.63
C LEU A 365 22.86 -8.89 2.93
N GLY A 366 23.93 -9.64 3.24
CA GLY A 366 24.04 -10.39 4.49
C GLY A 366 24.07 -9.49 5.74
N ARG A 367 24.73 -8.32 5.66
CA ARG A 367 24.69 -7.34 6.76
C ARG A 367 23.31 -6.74 6.93
N ARG A 368 22.62 -6.38 5.85
CA ARG A 368 21.24 -5.92 5.92
C ARG A 368 20.30 -6.98 6.47
N ALA A 369 20.47 -8.22 6.03
CA ALA A 369 19.71 -9.35 6.54
C ALA A 369 19.86 -9.52 8.07
N ARG A 370 21.07 -9.26 8.60
CA ARG A 370 21.32 -9.27 10.06
C ARG A 370 20.52 -8.18 10.78
N ASP A 371 20.48 -6.97 10.23
CA ASP A 371 19.74 -5.85 10.82
C ASP A 371 18.22 -6.12 10.84
N GLU A 372 17.71 -6.89 9.86
CA GLU A 372 16.31 -7.28 9.78
C GLU A 372 15.86 -8.17 10.95
N VAL A 373 16.74 -9.03 11.48
CA VAL A 373 16.39 -10.01 12.54
C VAL A 373 15.73 -9.33 13.73
N ALA A 374 16.32 -8.23 14.22
CA ALA A 374 15.75 -7.48 15.33
C ALA A 374 14.36 -6.90 15.02
N GLN A 375 14.11 -6.51 13.77
CA GLN A 375 12.80 -6.01 13.36
C GLN A 375 11.77 -7.13 13.19
N ILE A 376 12.18 -8.28 12.70
CA ILE A 376 11.35 -9.49 12.65
C ILE A 376 10.94 -9.89 14.08
N GLU A 377 11.88 -9.92 15.02
CA GLU A 377 11.60 -10.20 16.44
C GLU A 377 10.61 -9.17 17.05
N ASN A 378 10.78 -7.88 16.74
CA ASN A 378 9.88 -6.82 17.20
C ASN A 378 8.44 -7.04 16.69
N VAL A 379 8.26 -7.50 15.46
CA VAL A 379 6.94 -7.82 14.91
C VAL A 379 6.37 -9.07 15.55
N THR A 380 7.15 -10.16 15.64
CA THR A 380 6.68 -11.45 16.16
C THR A 380 6.30 -11.37 17.64
N ALA A 381 6.96 -10.51 18.41
CA ALA A 381 6.63 -10.26 19.82
C ALA A 381 5.24 -9.66 20.04
N GLN A 382 4.68 -8.96 19.05
CA GLN A 382 3.37 -8.30 19.14
C GLN A 382 2.29 -8.98 18.28
N ALA A 383 2.69 -9.87 17.36
CA ALA A 383 1.78 -10.52 16.42
C ALA A 383 1.28 -11.86 16.98
N ALA A 384 -0.05 -12.07 16.98
CA ALA A 384 -0.61 -13.39 17.31
C ALA A 384 -0.40 -14.39 16.17
N ARG A 385 -0.34 -13.92 14.92
CA ARG A 385 -0.03 -14.65 13.70
C ARG A 385 0.86 -13.81 12.83
N TRP A 386 1.84 -14.43 12.18
CA TRP A 386 2.70 -13.73 11.21
C TRP A 386 3.14 -14.66 10.09
N ALA A 387 3.64 -14.08 9.03
CA ALA A 387 4.41 -14.76 7.99
C ALA A 387 5.57 -13.90 7.56
N VAL A 388 6.65 -14.54 7.15
CA VAL A 388 7.79 -13.87 6.53
C VAL A 388 7.86 -14.27 5.06
N VAL A 389 7.93 -13.26 4.19
CA VAL A 389 8.04 -13.44 2.75
C VAL A 389 9.46 -13.06 2.35
N PRO A 390 10.23 -13.97 1.75
CA PRO A 390 11.61 -13.70 1.35
C PRO A 390 11.66 -12.64 0.24
N ALA A 391 12.80 -11.95 0.13
CA ALA A 391 13.12 -11.14 -1.02
C ALA A 391 13.30 -12.05 -2.24
N LEU A 392 12.69 -11.66 -3.37
CA LEU A 392 12.69 -12.46 -4.59
C LEU A 392 13.65 -11.88 -5.64
N ALA A 393 14.20 -12.77 -6.45
CA ALA A 393 15.04 -12.40 -7.60
C ALA A 393 14.24 -11.65 -8.67
N SER A 394 12.97 -12.03 -8.91
CA SER A 394 12.07 -11.41 -9.88
C SER A 394 10.91 -10.66 -9.20
N GLU A 395 10.30 -9.71 -9.92
CA GLU A 395 9.08 -9.06 -9.44
C GLU A 395 7.92 -10.07 -9.49
N PRO A 396 7.14 -10.18 -8.40
CA PRO A 396 6.03 -11.13 -8.33
C PRO A 396 4.80 -10.62 -9.12
N ILE A 397 4.93 -10.58 -10.44
CA ILE A 397 3.87 -10.22 -11.38
C ILE A 397 3.38 -11.48 -12.10
N GLY A 398 2.07 -11.66 -12.18
CA GLY A 398 1.44 -12.82 -12.78
C GLY A 398 1.37 -14.04 -11.87
N GLN A 399 0.53 -15.01 -12.25
CA GLN A 399 0.14 -16.13 -11.40
C GLN A 399 1.31 -17.02 -10.96
N ALA A 400 2.28 -17.25 -11.85
CA ALA A 400 3.41 -18.14 -11.55
C ALA A 400 4.31 -17.55 -10.45
N HIS A 401 4.67 -16.27 -10.57
CA HIS A 401 5.51 -15.58 -9.59
C HIS A 401 4.78 -15.33 -8.25
N LEU A 402 3.46 -15.04 -8.30
CA LEU A 402 2.64 -14.93 -7.08
C LEU A 402 2.52 -16.29 -6.37
N ALA A 403 2.44 -17.40 -7.10
CA ALA A 403 2.45 -18.74 -6.50
C ALA A 403 3.81 -19.10 -5.88
N ALA A 404 4.92 -18.72 -6.52
CA ALA A 404 6.27 -18.87 -5.98
C ALA A 404 6.42 -18.07 -4.67
N LEU A 405 5.95 -16.83 -4.63
CA LEU A 405 5.94 -16.00 -3.43
C LEU A 405 5.16 -16.66 -2.27
N VAL A 406 4.03 -17.31 -2.55
CA VAL A 406 3.23 -18.00 -1.54
C VAL A 406 3.95 -19.24 -1.00
N SER A 407 4.56 -20.03 -1.89
CA SER A 407 5.22 -21.29 -1.53
C SER A 407 6.59 -21.10 -0.88
N GLY A 408 7.18 -19.91 -1.00
CA GLY A 408 8.58 -19.67 -0.60
C GLY A 408 9.57 -20.48 -1.43
N SER A 409 9.15 -20.99 -2.61
CA SER A 409 10.02 -21.72 -3.52
C SER A 409 10.80 -20.75 -4.39
N GLU A 410 12.01 -21.16 -4.79
CA GLU A 410 12.80 -20.42 -5.77
C GLU A 410 11.99 -20.17 -7.05
N ASP A 411 12.24 -19.02 -7.68
CA ASP A 411 11.54 -18.52 -8.85
C ASP A 411 11.34 -19.59 -9.94
N PRO A 412 10.17 -19.72 -10.55
CA PRO A 412 10.00 -20.56 -11.72
C PRO A 412 10.83 -19.98 -12.87
N SER A 413 11.92 -20.66 -13.20
CA SER A 413 12.79 -20.36 -14.34
C SER A 413 12.08 -20.38 -15.69
#